data_ce1ff39388c68bbd77db218d43b8eb57
#
_entry.id   ce1ff39388c68bbd77db218d43b8eb57
#
_cell.length_a   1.000
_cell.length_b   1.000
_cell.length_c   1.000
_cell.angle_alpha   90.00
_cell.angle_beta   90.00
_cell.angle_gamma   90.00
#
_symmetry.space_group_name_H-M   'P 1'
#
loop_
_entity.id
_entity.type
_entity.pdbx_description
1 polymer ?
#
loop_
_entity_poly.entity_id
_entity_poly.type
_entity_poly.pdbx_seq_one_letter_code
_entity_poly.pdbx_strand_id
1 'polypeptide(L)'
;MSCDTSLLLTQRAELLARLAEDRTYDIAVVGGGATGLGVALDAAARGLSVVLVESHDFAKGTSSRSTKLVHGGVRYLAQGNISLVREALHERTTLLHNAPHIAQPLAFVMPSYRWWETPFYGVGLTLYDQLAGKAGLGKTEFLSRSATQALLPMAQPKGLRGGVKYWDGQFNDSRLALAIARTAAQRGALLLNYCRADQLQYENGKIAGLECVDTFTEKKYRIRSRCVVNATGVWVDALRENDGAYADTDHPADVKPMVAPSQGVHMVVDQEFLGSDVALIVPKTSDGRVLFAVPWLGKVVLGTTDTPSKDLALEPTPYQEETDFILREAGRYLRKAPTPRDIKSIWVGLRPLVKQHDDNAQSTKKISREHTVEISRSGLVTVTGGKWTTYRVMAEDVLDACVESKLLRPAAASETHKLALVGSPGAGQAQVSLSLAPGLHSYGSEQAAVAALPGGERWMTEGLTEAMVRFAARYEYARTVEDVLARRSRLLFLDAKAAAAVAADVGKILEEELGADPETGKFCNLAQHYWKIS
;
A
#
# COMPACT_ATOMS: atom_id res chain seq x y z
N MET A 1 -19.29 -28.82 2.87
CA MET A 1 -19.73 -27.41 2.99
C MET A 1 -18.95 -26.84 4.16
N SER A 2 -17.81 -26.18 3.92
CA SER A 2 -17.11 -25.43 4.97
C SER A 2 -17.94 -24.18 5.24
N CYS A 3 -18.44 -24.05 6.46
CA CYS A 3 -19.07 -22.80 6.91
C CYS A 3 -18.03 -21.70 6.75
N ASP A 4 -18.33 -20.69 5.93
CA ASP A 4 -17.41 -19.61 5.63
C ASP A 4 -17.36 -18.65 6.81
N THR A 5 -16.56 -19.01 7.82
CA THR A 5 -16.38 -18.25 9.07
C THR A 5 -15.76 -16.87 8.85
N SER A 6 -15.22 -16.59 7.65
CA SER A 6 -14.64 -15.28 7.30
C SER A 6 -15.68 -14.15 7.26
N LEU A 7 -16.94 -14.48 7.05
CA LEU A 7 -18.01 -13.52 6.82
C LEU A 7 -18.50 -12.81 8.09
N LEU A 8 -18.30 -13.38 9.27
CA LEU A 8 -18.78 -12.83 10.54
C LEU A 8 -17.82 -11.80 11.17
N LEU A 9 -16.56 -11.80 10.77
CA LEU A 9 -15.49 -11.07 11.48
C LEU A 9 -15.46 -9.56 11.22
N THR A 10 -16.27 -9.02 10.31
CA THR A 10 -16.24 -7.61 9.94
C THR A 10 -17.48 -6.82 10.40
N GLN A 11 -18.42 -7.45 11.08
CA GLN A 11 -19.57 -6.76 11.68
C GLN A 11 -19.10 -5.88 12.85
N ARG A 12 -19.23 -4.54 12.71
CA ARG A 12 -18.66 -3.59 13.67
C ARG A 12 -19.16 -3.79 15.11
N ALA A 13 -20.46 -4.06 15.28
CA ALA A 13 -21.02 -4.27 16.61
C ALA A 13 -20.35 -5.44 17.34
N GLU A 14 -20.11 -6.56 16.64
CA GLU A 14 -19.42 -7.73 17.18
C GLU A 14 -17.94 -7.43 17.48
N LEU A 15 -17.27 -6.71 16.59
CA LEU A 15 -15.87 -6.32 16.79
C LEU A 15 -15.71 -5.42 18.02
N LEU A 16 -16.63 -4.45 18.22
CA LEU A 16 -16.64 -3.57 19.39
C LEU A 16 -17.03 -4.32 20.67
N ALA A 17 -17.93 -5.30 20.60
CA ALA A 17 -18.26 -6.16 21.73
C ALA A 17 -17.04 -6.98 22.18
N ARG A 18 -16.30 -7.58 21.22
CA ARG A 18 -15.04 -8.29 21.51
C ARG A 18 -13.96 -7.36 22.07
N LEU A 19 -13.90 -6.11 21.60
CA LEU A 19 -12.96 -5.11 22.13
C LEU A 19 -13.28 -4.73 23.59
N ALA A 20 -14.56 -4.76 23.96
CA ALA A 20 -15.03 -4.45 25.32
C ALA A 20 -14.81 -5.60 26.32
N GLU A 21 -14.41 -6.80 25.87
CA GLU A 21 -14.12 -7.93 26.75
C GLU A 21 -12.93 -7.61 27.68
N ASP A 22 -13.05 -8.04 28.94
CA ASP A 22 -11.98 -7.90 29.92
C ASP A 22 -10.90 -8.98 29.72
N ARG A 23 -10.01 -8.72 28.76
CA ARG A 23 -8.89 -9.61 28.43
C ARG A 23 -7.59 -8.86 28.21
N THR A 24 -6.47 -9.55 28.33
CA THR A 24 -5.13 -9.03 27.98
C THR A 24 -4.68 -9.67 26.68
N TYR A 25 -4.37 -8.85 25.68
CA TYR A 25 -3.77 -9.28 24.41
C TYR A 25 -2.26 -9.48 24.58
N ASP A 26 -1.66 -10.36 23.79
CA ASP A 26 -0.21 -10.45 23.72
C ASP A 26 0.35 -9.20 23.04
N ILE A 27 -0.31 -8.71 21.99
CA ILE A 27 0.14 -7.56 21.22
C ILE A 27 -1.03 -6.66 20.80
N ALA A 28 -0.86 -5.35 20.99
CA ALA A 28 -1.73 -4.33 20.43
C ALA A 28 -0.95 -3.55 19.34
N VAL A 29 -1.52 -3.43 18.15
CA VAL A 29 -0.91 -2.74 17.01
C VAL A 29 -1.67 -1.45 16.73
N VAL A 30 -0.97 -0.32 16.66
CA VAL A 30 -1.51 0.99 16.29
C VAL A 30 -1.12 1.30 14.85
N GLY A 31 -2.11 1.41 13.97
CA GLY A 31 -1.96 1.71 12.55
C GLY A 31 -2.29 0.52 11.64
N GLY A 32 -3.25 0.73 10.75
CA GLY A 32 -3.77 -0.24 9.77
C GLY A 32 -3.18 -0.10 8.37
N GLY A 33 -1.93 0.35 8.26
CA GLY A 33 -1.16 0.33 7.01
C GLY A 33 -0.51 -1.03 6.75
N ALA A 34 0.29 -1.13 5.68
CA ALA A 34 0.97 -2.36 5.25
C ALA A 34 1.75 -3.02 6.40
N THR A 35 2.52 -2.22 7.15
CA THR A 35 3.38 -2.70 8.24
C THR A 35 2.55 -3.23 9.40
N GLY A 36 1.58 -2.44 9.90
CA GLY A 36 0.76 -2.85 11.04
C GLY A 36 -0.11 -4.06 10.73
N LEU A 37 -0.70 -4.13 9.54
CA LEU A 37 -1.45 -5.30 9.07
C LEU A 37 -0.55 -6.53 8.94
N GLY A 38 0.69 -6.34 8.45
CA GLY A 38 1.70 -7.40 8.39
C GLY A 38 2.04 -7.95 9.78
N VAL A 39 2.30 -7.05 10.75
CA VAL A 39 2.55 -7.43 12.15
C VAL A 39 1.37 -8.19 12.75
N ALA A 40 0.14 -7.69 12.52
CA ALA A 40 -1.06 -8.37 13.02
C ALA A 40 -1.24 -9.78 12.41
N LEU A 41 -0.95 -9.92 11.11
CA LEU A 41 -1.03 -11.21 10.43
C LEU A 41 0.04 -12.18 10.95
N ASP A 42 1.30 -11.74 11.05
CA ASP A 42 2.38 -12.62 11.47
C ASP A 42 2.21 -13.04 12.96
N ALA A 43 1.83 -12.10 13.82
CA ALA A 43 1.53 -12.40 15.22
C ALA A 43 0.39 -13.41 15.36
N ALA A 44 -0.72 -13.24 14.65
CA ALA A 44 -1.82 -14.20 14.67
C ALA A 44 -1.43 -15.56 14.08
N ALA A 45 -0.60 -15.59 13.03
CA ALA A 45 -0.09 -16.82 12.44
C ALA A 45 0.84 -17.58 13.39
N ARG A 46 1.58 -16.87 14.26
CA ARG A 46 2.41 -17.46 15.34
C ARG A 46 1.60 -17.86 16.58
N GLY A 47 0.27 -17.69 16.57
CA GLY A 47 -0.64 -18.07 17.65
C GLY A 47 -0.74 -17.06 18.79
N LEU A 48 -0.28 -15.83 18.60
CA LEU A 48 -0.42 -14.74 19.57
C LEU A 48 -1.83 -14.13 19.50
N SER A 49 -2.35 -13.66 20.63
CA SER A 49 -3.59 -12.88 20.68
C SER A 49 -3.31 -11.43 20.29
N VAL A 50 -4.00 -10.96 19.24
CA VAL A 50 -3.72 -9.67 18.58
C VAL A 50 -4.95 -8.79 18.57
N VAL A 51 -4.75 -7.49 18.85
CA VAL A 51 -5.69 -6.43 18.53
C VAL A 51 -4.99 -5.36 17.69
N LEU A 52 -5.63 -4.89 16.63
CA LEU A 52 -5.15 -3.76 15.82
C LEU A 52 -6.21 -2.68 15.78
N VAL A 53 -5.80 -1.42 16.01
CA VAL A 53 -6.65 -0.24 15.89
C VAL A 53 -6.10 0.70 14.83
N GLU A 54 -7.00 1.22 13.99
CA GLU A 54 -6.73 2.18 12.93
C GLU A 54 -7.70 3.36 13.04
N SER A 55 -7.19 4.57 13.01
CA SER A 55 -7.97 5.80 13.19
C SER A 55 -8.96 6.09 12.06
N HIS A 56 -8.67 5.60 10.88
CA HIS A 56 -9.48 5.74 9.66
C HIS A 56 -9.79 4.36 9.07
N ASP A 57 -9.93 4.28 7.76
CA ASP A 57 -9.98 2.99 7.10
C ASP A 57 -8.58 2.39 6.88
N PHE A 58 -8.51 1.06 6.78
CA PHE A 58 -7.26 0.36 6.50
C PHE A 58 -6.62 0.87 5.20
N ALA A 59 -5.29 1.04 5.24
CA ALA A 59 -4.51 1.60 4.15
C ALA A 59 -4.87 3.04 3.72
N LYS A 60 -5.57 3.82 4.51
CA LYS A 60 -5.95 5.22 4.20
C LYS A 60 -4.75 6.09 3.85
N GLY A 61 -3.63 5.94 4.55
CA GLY A 61 -2.40 6.71 4.34
C GLY A 61 -1.56 6.22 3.16
N THR A 62 -0.26 6.13 3.34
CA THR A 62 0.76 5.77 2.34
C THR A 62 0.45 4.47 1.60
N SER A 63 -0.14 3.50 2.29
CA SER A 63 -0.30 2.13 1.80
C SER A 63 -1.24 1.98 0.61
N SER A 64 -2.15 2.93 0.34
CA SER A 64 -2.98 2.94 -0.88
C SER A 64 -2.49 3.91 -1.96
N ARG A 65 -1.36 4.59 -1.73
CA ARG A 65 -0.85 5.67 -2.58
C ARG A 65 0.52 5.37 -3.18
N SER A 66 0.83 4.08 -3.34
CA SER A 66 2.06 3.60 -3.96
C SER A 66 2.07 3.80 -5.48
N THR A 67 3.21 3.57 -6.12
CA THR A 67 3.35 3.48 -7.59
C THR A 67 2.71 2.21 -8.18
N LYS A 68 2.08 1.36 -7.37
CA LYS A 68 1.45 0.07 -7.73
C LYS A 68 2.45 -0.98 -8.21
N LEU A 69 3.68 -0.88 -7.74
CA LEU A 69 4.78 -1.80 -8.07
C LEU A 69 5.34 -2.47 -6.81
N VAL A 70 5.57 -3.76 -6.91
CA VAL A 70 6.34 -4.57 -5.96
C VAL A 70 7.61 -5.02 -6.68
N HIS A 71 8.74 -4.44 -6.29
CA HIS A 71 9.96 -4.53 -7.09
C HIS A 71 11.20 -4.72 -6.22
N GLY A 72 12.21 -5.39 -6.77
CA GLY A 72 13.50 -5.59 -6.11
C GLY A 72 14.35 -4.31 -6.02
N GLY A 73 13.97 -3.28 -6.78
CA GLY A 73 14.65 -1.99 -6.72
C GLY A 73 15.96 -1.96 -7.51
N VAL A 74 15.91 -2.11 -8.82
CA VAL A 74 17.07 -2.02 -9.74
C VAL A 74 18.00 -0.84 -9.42
N ARG A 75 17.45 0.28 -8.95
CA ARG A 75 18.23 1.48 -8.59
C ARG A 75 19.21 1.23 -7.43
N TYR A 76 18.89 0.32 -6.49
CA TYR A 76 19.81 -0.01 -5.39
C TYR A 76 20.97 -0.87 -5.83
N LEU A 77 20.79 -1.64 -6.91
CA LEU A 77 21.89 -2.36 -7.54
C LEU A 77 22.97 -1.38 -8.02
N ALA A 78 22.56 -0.26 -8.62
CA ALA A 78 23.49 0.80 -9.03
C ALA A 78 24.18 1.50 -7.85
N GLN A 79 23.66 1.36 -6.62
CA GLN A 79 24.24 1.87 -5.37
C GLN A 79 25.07 0.81 -4.63
N GLY A 80 25.20 -0.41 -5.19
CA GLY A 80 25.97 -1.50 -4.58
C GLY A 80 25.28 -2.26 -3.45
N ASN A 81 24.00 -1.97 -3.15
CA ASN A 81 23.26 -2.64 -2.08
C ASN A 81 22.62 -3.96 -2.58
N ILE A 82 23.46 -5.00 -2.71
CA ILE A 82 23.07 -6.30 -3.28
C ILE A 82 22.16 -7.07 -2.31
N SER A 83 22.39 -6.98 -1.00
CA SER A 83 21.57 -7.70 0.00
C SER A 83 20.13 -7.25 -0.02
N LEU A 84 19.90 -5.94 0.01
CA LEU A 84 18.56 -5.34 -0.06
C LEU A 84 17.81 -5.69 -1.36
N VAL A 85 18.55 -5.74 -2.49
CA VAL A 85 17.96 -6.15 -3.77
C VAL A 85 17.53 -7.62 -3.74
N ARG A 86 18.38 -8.52 -3.22
CA ARG A 86 18.09 -9.95 -3.13
C ARG A 86 16.90 -10.25 -2.22
N GLU A 87 16.84 -9.60 -1.05
CA GLU A 87 15.72 -9.70 -0.13
C GLU A 87 14.42 -9.23 -0.79
N ALA A 88 14.43 -8.03 -1.41
CA ALA A 88 13.25 -7.50 -2.08
C ALA A 88 12.80 -8.35 -3.27
N LEU A 89 13.70 -8.99 -4.01
CA LEU A 89 13.37 -9.94 -5.08
C LEU A 89 12.70 -11.20 -4.54
N HIS A 90 13.17 -11.72 -3.41
CA HIS A 90 12.59 -12.88 -2.74
C HIS A 90 11.18 -12.54 -2.22
N GLU A 91 11.03 -11.45 -1.48
CA GLU A 91 9.74 -10.99 -0.94
C GLU A 91 8.74 -10.66 -2.04
N ARG A 92 9.17 -10.07 -3.16
CA ARG A 92 8.33 -9.87 -4.35
C ARG A 92 7.71 -11.21 -4.80
N THR A 93 8.53 -12.24 -4.95
CA THR A 93 8.07 -13.55 -5.42
C THR A 93 7.13 -14.21 -4.42
N THR A 94 7.44 -14.12 -3.12
CA THR A 94 6.56 -14.55 -2.03
C THR A 94 5.20 -13.87 -2.12
N LEU A 95 5.16 -12.56 -2.31
CA LEU A 95 3.92 -11.79 -2.40
C LEU A 95 3.08 -12.19 -3.63
N LEU A 96 3.71 -12.36 -4.80
CA LEU A 96 3.04 -12.81 -6.01
C LEU A 96 2.47 -14.24 -5.86
N HIS A 97 3.15 -15.09 -5.08
CA HIS A 97 2.67 -16.44 -4.78
C HIS A 97 1.49 -16.43 -3.80
N ASN A 98 1.56 -15.62 -2.74
CA ASN A 98 0.56 -15.57 -1.70
C ASN A 98 -0.74 -14.88 -2.12
N ALA A 99 -0.70 -13.98 -3.11
CA ALA A 99 -1.85 -13.19 -3.55
C ALA A 99 -1.89 -12.97 -5.09
N PRO A 100 -1.88 -14.03 -5.92
CA PRO A 100 -1.73 -13.91 -7.38
C PRO A 100 -2.88 -13.19 -8.08
N HIS A 101 -4.06 -13.08 -7.46
CA HIS A 101 -5.21 -12.35 -7.99
C HIS A 101 -5.06 -10.82 -7.90
N ILE A 102 -4.18 -10.32 -7.03
CA ILE A 102 -3.95 -8.89 -6.76
C ILE A 102 -2.50 -8.47 -6.85
N ALA A 103 -1.58 -9.39 -7.11
CA ALA A 103 -0.16 -9.13 -7.35
C ALA A 103 0.35 -10.07 -8.45
N GLN A 104 0.94 -9.50 -9.51
CA GLN A 104 1.27 -10.24 -10.73
C GLN A 104 2.59 -9.75 -11.34
N PRO A 105 3.27 -10.59 -12.15
CA PRO A 105 4.39 -10.16 -12.97
C PRO A 105 3.95 -9.07 -13.97
N LEU A 106 4.80 -8.07 -14.18
CA LEU A 106 4.64 -7.04 -15.19
C LEU A 106 5.93 -6.91 -16.00
N ALA A 107 5.82 -6.87 -17.32
CA ALA A 107 6.92 -6.54 -18.19
C ALA A 107 7.15 -5.03 -18.23
N PHE A 108 8.41 -4.63 -18.17
CA PHE A 108 8.85 -3.25 -18.32
C PHE A 108 9.72 -3.14 -19.56
N VAL A 109 9.53 -2.09 -20.32
CA VAL A 109 10.44 -1.71 -21.41
C VAL A 109 11.03 -0.34 -21.11
N MET A 110 12.34 -0.30 -21.19
CA MET A 110 13.17 0.90 -21.11
C MET A 110 13.57 1.30 -22.52
N PRO A 111 12.91 2.28 -23.16
CA PRO A 111 13.28 2.71 -24.50
C PRO A 111 14.61 3.44 -24.46
N SER A 112 15.46 3.21 -25.46
CA SER A 112 16.80 3.81 -25.60
C SER A 112 16.83 4.79 -26.75
N TYR A 113 17.28 6.00 -26.47
CA TYR A 113 17.41 7.09 -27.44
C TYR A 113 18.88 7.41 -27.77
N ARG A 114 19.82 6.90 -26.96
CA ARG A 114 21.26 7.00 -27.17
C ARG A 114 21.85 5.62 -27.39
N TRP A 115 22.91 5.53 -28.19
CA TRP A 115 23.52 4.25 -28.58
C TRP A 115 24.08 3.43 -27.41
N TRP A 116 24.49 4.06 -26.33
CA TRP A 116 25.08 3.43 -25.15
C TRP A 116 24.05 2.95 -24.12
N GLU A 117 22.80 3.44 -24.18
CA GLU A 117 21.76 3.16 -23.17
C GLU A 117 21.37 1.69 -23.15
N THR A 118 21.11 1.09 -24.32
CA THR A 118 20.75 -0.34 -24.42
C THR A 118 21.82 -1.26 -23.82
N PRO A 119 23.12 -1.20 -24.19
CA PRO A 119 24.14 -2.05 -23.56
C PRO A 119 24.34 -1.74 -22.07
N PHE A 120 24.34 -0.48 -21.68
CA PHE A 120 24.56 -0.11 -20.28
C PHE A 120 23.46 -0.63 -19.35
N TYR A 121 22.20 -0.33 -19.66
CA TYR A 121 21.08 -0.80 -18.84
C TYR A 121 20.85 -2.30 -18.99
N GLY A 122 21.08 -2.87 -20.16
CA GLY A 122 20.92 -4.29 -20.40
C GLY A 122 21.84 -5.15 -19.53
N VAL A 123 23.11 -4.77 -19.38
CA VAL A 123 24.05 -5.45 -18.47
C VAL A 123 23.57 -5.36 -17.02
N GLY A 124 23.16 -4.17 -16.57
CA GLY A 124 22.65 -3.98 -15.21
C GLY A 124 21.39 -4.80 -14.92
N LEU A 125 20.45 -4.85 -15.86
CA LEU A 125 19.22 -5.62 -15.73
C LEU A 125 19.46 -7.15 -15.83
N THR A 126 20.43 -7.58 -16.63
CA THR A 126 20.84 -8.99 -16.68
C THR A 126 21.43 -9.43 -15.32
N LEU A 127 22.24 -8.58 -14.68
CA LEU A 127 22.73 -8.84 -13.32
C LEU A 127 21.59 -8.90 -12.30
N TYR A 128 20.59 -8.00 -12.43
CA TYR A 128 19.39 -8.01 -11.59
C TYR A 128 18.62 -9.34 -11.72
N ASP A 129 18.44 -9.87 -12.94
CA ASP A 129 17.81 -11.17 -13.17
C ASP A 129 18.63 -12.32 -12.57
N GLN A 130 19.95 -12.26 -12.67
CA GLN A 130 20.83 -13.27 -12.06
C GLN A 130 20.72 -13.27 -10.53
N LEU A 131 20.60 -12.09 -9.91
CA LEU A 131 20.38 -11.96 -8.46
C LEU A 131 19.02 -12.50 -8.01
N ALA A 132 18.01 -12.43 -8.88
CA ALA A 132 16.71 -13.05 -8.62
C ALA A 132 16.78 -14.59 -8.60
N GLY A 133 17.68 -15.21 -9.37
CA GLY A 133 17.85 -16.65 -9.43
C GLY A 133 16.53 -17.39 -9.69
N LYS A 134 16.11 -18.28 -8.75
CA LYS A 134 14.83 -19.01 -8.83
C LYS A 134 13.59 -18.10 -8.62
N ALA A 135 13.77 -16.90 -8.08
CA ALA A 135 12.73 -15.90 -7.90
C ALA A 135 12.56 -14.98 -9.13
N GLY A 136 13.19 -15.30 -10.27
CA GLY A 136 13.07 -14.58 -11.53
C GLY A 136 11.67 -14.69 -12.11
N LEU A 137 11.15 -13.57 -12.66
CA LEU A 137 9.82 -13.50 -13.30
C LEU A 137 9.89 -13.61 -14.82
N GLY A 138 11.07 -13.49 -15.40
CA GLY A 138 11.35 -13.55 -16.83
C GLY A 138 12.78 -13.11 -17.13
N LYS A 139 13.19 -13.22 -18.39
CA LYS A 139 14.55 -12.85 -18.80
C LYS A 139 14.61 -11.41 -19.29
N THR A 140 15.75 -10.76 -19.06
CA THR A 140 16.10 -9.50 -19.70
C THR A 140 16.34 -9.72 -21.19
N GLU A 141 15.71 -8.90 -22.04
CA GLU A 141 15.78 -8.97 -23.49
C GLU A 141 16.26 -7.64 -24.06
N PHE A 142 17.24 -7.70 -24.97
CA PHE A 142 17.69 -6.55 -25.75
C PHE A 142 16.79 -6.40 -26.98
N LEU A 143 16.15 -5.25 -27.11
CA LEU A 143 15.15 -5.00 -28.15
C LEU A 143 15.69 -4.12 -29.28
N SER A 144 15.39 -4.51 -30.51
CA SER A 144 15.55 -3.62 -31.66
C SER A 144 14.57 -2.44 -31.58
N ARG A 145 14.75 -1.43 -32.41
CA ARG A 145 13.82 -0.31 -32.54
C ARG A 145 12.41 -0.77 -32.87
N SER A 146 12.26 -1.69 -33.83
CA SER A 146 10.96 -2.23 -34.23
C SER A 146 10.28 -3.04 -33.12
N ALA A 147 11.04 -3.89 -32.41
CA ALA A 147 10.53 -4.64 -31.27
C ALA A 147 10.12 -3.74 -30.12
N THR A 148 10.90 -2.68 -29.83
CA THR A 148 10.55 -1.68 -28.80
C THR A 148 9.25 -0.96 -29.16
N GLN A 149 9.11 -0.54 -30.44
CA GLN A 149 7.91 0.16 -30.90
C GLN A 149 6.66 -0.75 -30.92
N ALA A 150 6.85 -2.07 -31.17
CA ALA A 150 5.76 -3.03 -31.11
C ALA A 150 5.23 -3.24 -29.66
N LEU A 151 6.15 -3.29 -28.68
CA LEU A 151 5.80 -3.42 -27.27
C LEU A 151 5.29 -2.11 -26.65
N LEU A 152 5.81 -0.97 -27.10
CA LEU A 152 5.40 0.38 -26.65
C LEU A 152 4.98 1.23 -27.86
N PRO A 153 3.77 1.02 -28.41
CA PRO A 153 3.33 1.71 -29.63
C PRO A 153 3.24 3.23 -29.47
N MET A 154 3.00 3.69 -28.25
CA MET A 154 2.92 5.11 -27.92
C MET A 154 4.23 5.71 -27.40
N ALA A 155 5.35 4.97 -27.40
CA ALA A 155 6.65 5.57 -27.15
C ALA A 155 7.04 6.54 -28.28
N GLN A 156 7.73 7.65 -27.92
CA GLN A 156 8.21 8.66 -28.88
C GLN A 156 9.12 8.00 -29.94
N PRO A 157 8.74 7.99 -31.23
CA PRO A 157 9.51 7.30 -32.27
C PRO A 157 10.75 8.08 -32.72
N LYS A 158 10.77 9.41 -32.52
CA LYS A 158 11.90 10.27 -32.94
C LYS A 158 13.11 9.98 -32.07
N GLY A 159 14.19 9.53 -32.69
CA GLY A 159 15.45 9.21 -32.01
C GLY A 159 15.46 7.83 -31.32
N LEU A 160 14.36 7.08 -31.32
CA LEU A 160 14.31 5.74 -30.76
C LEU A 160 15.28 4.80 -31.49
N ARG A 161 16.15 4.12 -30.75
CA ARG A 161 17.17 3.19 -31.28
C ARG A 161 16.89 1.74 -30.93
N GLY A 162 16.27 1.48 -29.80
CA GLY A 162 15.97 0.16 -29.27
C GLY A 162 15.47 0.27 -27.84
N GLY A 163 15.63 -0.80 -27.07
CA GLY A 163 15.27 -0.81 -25.66
C GLY A 163 15.75 -2.03 -24.94
N VAL A 164 15.44 -2.11 -23.66
CA VAL A 164 15.65 -3.29 -22.83
C VAL A 164 14.33 -3.65 -22.16
N LYS A 165 13.91 -4.90 -22.29
CA LYS A 165 12.75 -5.46 -21.58
C LYS A 165 13.25 -6.23 -20.37
N TYR A 166 12.58 -6.06 -19.23
CA TYR A 166 12.81 -6.84 -18.01
C TYR A 166 11.49 -7.04 -17.26
N TRP A 167 11.51 -7.81 -16.19
CA TRP A 167 10.32 -8.16 -15.44
C TRP A 167 10.42 -7.71 -13.99
N ASP A 168 9.30 -7.19 -13.46
CA ASP A 168 9.13 -6.94 -12.05
C ASP A 168 7.67 -7.21 -11.64
N GLY A 169 7.23 -6.83 -10.43
CA GLY A 169 5.88 -7.09 -9.97
C GLY A 169 4.99 -5.85 -9.98
N GLN A 170 3.71 -6.07 -10.24
CA GLN A 170 2.62 -5.11 -10.15
C GLN A 170 1.59 -5.58 -9.13
N PHE A 171 0.88 -4.67 -8.46
CA PHE A 171 -0.14 -5.04 -7.50
C PHE A 171 -1.25 -4.00 -7.32
N ASN A 172 -2.36 -4.42 -6.70
CA ASN A 172 -3.38 -3.54 -6.15
C ASN A 172 -3.13 -3.39 -4.65
N ASP A 173 -2.51 -2.29 -4.27
CA ASP A 173 -1.99 -2.06 -2.91
C ASP A 173 -3.04 -2.09 -1.81
N SER A 174 -4.19 -1.44 -1.99
CA SER A 174 -5.24 -1.45 -0.96
C SER A 174 -6.01 -2.78 -0.91
N ARG A 175 -6.20 -3.46 -2.06
CA ARG A 175 -6.76 -4.82 -2.05
C ARG A 175 -5.82 -5.80 -1.32
N LEU A 176 -4.50 -5.64 -1.48
CA LEU A 176 -3.52 -6.42 -0.73
C LEU A 176 -3.62 -6.15 0.79
N ALA A 177 -3.72 -4.87 1.19
CA ALA A 177 -3.90 -4.52 2.60
C ALA A 177 -5.16 -5.16 3.19
N LEU A 178 -6.28 -5.14 2.46
CA LEU A 178 -7.53 -5.79 2.87
C LEU A 178 -7.40 -7.31 2.95
N ALA A 179 -6.71 -7.94 1.99
CA ALA A 179 -6.47 -9.37 2.02
C ALA A 179 -5.62 -9.78 3.24
N ILE A 180 -4.59 -8.99 3.60
CA ILE A 180 -3.79 -9.18 4.81
C ILE A 180 -4.66 -9.04 6.06
N ALA A 181 -5.46 -7.96 6.16
CA ALA A 181 -6.35 -7.71 7.29
C ALA A 181 -7.35 -8.87 7.50
N ARG A 182 -8.01 -9.30 6.42
CA ARG A 182 -8.99 -10.39 6.46
C ARG A 182 -8.35 -11.75 6.78
N THR A 183 -7.14 -11.99 6.28
CA THR A 183 -6.38 -13.21 6.63
C THR A 183 -5.98 -13.20 8.11
N ALA A 184 -5.55 -12.05 8.65
CA ALA A 184 -5.25 -11.91 10.06
C ALA A 184 -6.50 -12.14 10.93
N ALA A 185 -7.67 -11.63 10.52
CA ALA A 185 -8.95 -11.84 11.19
C ALA A 185 -9.36 -13.33 11.18
N GLN A 186 -9.19 -14.04 10.06
CA GLN A 186 -9.43 -15.49 9.98
C GLN A 186 -8.50 -16.29 10.92
N ARG A 187 -7.33 -15.74 11.25
CA ARG A 187 -6.38 -16.30 12.20
C ARG A 187 -6.65 -15.87 13.65
N GLY A 188 -7.76 -15.17 13.91
CA GLY A 188 -8.21 -14.78 15.24
C GLY A 188 -7.82 -13.39 15.71
N ALA A 189 -7.07 -12.60 14.91
CA ALA A 189 -6.80 -11.22 15.25
C ALA A 189 -8.09 -10.40 15.30
N LEU A 190 -8.16 -9.45 16.23
CA LEU A 190 -9.23 -8.45 16.30
C LEU A 190 -8.73 -7.17 15.63
N LEU A 191 -9.32 -6.80 14.49
CA LEU A 191 -8.96 -5.60 13.76
C LEU A 191 -10.13 -4.62 13.72
N LEU A 192 -9.86 -3.35 14.05
CA LEU A 192 -10.85 -2.28 14.04
C LEU A 192 -10.30 -1.09 13.25
N ASN A 193 -10.98 -0.76 12.15
CA ASN A 193 -10.84 0.55 11.52
C ASN A 193 -11.75 1.58 12.21
N TYR A 194 -11.56 2.87 11.99
CA TYR A 194 -12.28 3.94 12.68
C TYR A 194 -12.26 3.79 14.21
N CYS A 195 -11.14 3.34 14.73
CA CYS A 195 -10.85 3.22 16.15
C CYS A 195 -9.48 3.85 16.42
N ARG A 196 -9.49 5.10 16.88
CA ARG A 196 -8.28 5.90 17.05
C ARG A 196 -7.62 5.61 18.40
N ALA A 197 -6.33 5.25 18.39
CA ALA A 197 -5.54 5.23 19.63
C ALA A 197 -5.46 6.65 20.21
N ASP A 198 -5.81 6.80 21.49
CA ASP A 198 -5.92 8.07 22.18
C ASP A 198 -4.79 8.25 23.19
N GLN A 199 -4.60 7.29 24.09
CA GLN A 199 -3.59 7.35 25.13
C GLN A 199 -2.92 5.99 25.35
N LEU A 200 -1.61 5.98 25.60
CA LEU A 200 -0.90 4.81 26.10
C LEU A 200 -1.18 4.62 27.60
N GLN A 201 -1.28 3.36 28.03
CA GLN A 201 -1.53 2.99 29.42
C GLN A 201 -0.26 2.39 30.01
N TYR A 202 0.05 2.74 31.25
CA TYR A 202 1.29 2.34 31.90
C TYR A 202 1.04 1.67 33.25
N GLU A 203 1.86 0.67 33.56
CA GLU A 203 1.95 0.03 34.86
C GLU A 203 3.44 -0.08 35.25
N ASN A 204 3.80 0.45 36.42
CA ASN A 204 5.19 0.45 36.92
C ASN A 204 6.22 1.03 35.90
N GLY A 205 5.86 2.11 35.20
CA GLY A 205 6.73 2.75 34.19
C GLY A 205 6.88 1.99 32.88
N LYS A 206 6.11 0.92 32.67
CA LYS A 206 6.07 0.15 31.42
C LYS A 206 4.70 0.22 30.78
N ILE A 207 4.68 0.18 29.45
CA ILE A 207 3.41 0.14 28.70
C ILE A 207 2.68 -1.16 29.04
N ALA A 208 1.40 -1.02 29.38
CA ALA A 208 0.48 -2.11 29.70
C ALA A 208 -0.73 -2.16 28.77
N GLY A 209 -0.79 -1.29 27.78
CA GLY A 209 -1.87 -1.21 26.80
C GLY A 209 -2.10 0.19 26.30
N LEU A 210 -3.32 0.43 25.80
CA LEU A 210 -3.75 1.76 25.30
C LEU A 210 -5.26 1.97 25.50
N GLU A 211 -5.67 3.22 25.45
CA GLU A 211 -7.09 3.61 25.28
C GLU A 211 -7.30 3.98 23.81
N CYS A 212 -8.41 3.54 23.23
CA CYS A 212 -8.83 3.95 21.90
C CYS A 212 -10.27 4.47 21.89
N VAL A 213 -10.60 5.23 20.86
CA VAL A 213 -11.90 5.88 20.67
C VAL A 213 -12.52 5.40 19.37
N ASP A 214 -13.73 4.85 19.43
CA ASP A 214 -14.56 4.64 18.23
C ASP A 214 -14.96 6.00 17.65
N THR A 215 -14.47 6.33 16.46
CA THR A 215 -14.65 7.65 15.84
C THR A 215 -16.08 7.95 15.37
N PHE A 216 -16.96 6.95 15.32
CA PHE A 216 -18.38 7.16 14.99
C PHE A 216 -19.24 7.46 16.22
N THR A 217 -18.90 6.89 17.38
CA THR A 217 -19.71 7.00 18.60
C THR A 217 -19.04 7.80 19.71
N GLU A 218 -17.77 8.16 19.53
CA GLU A 218 -16.87 8.78 20.53
C GLU A 218 -16.73 7.93 21.80
N LYS A 219 -17.12 6.65 21.76
CA LYS A 219 -17.00 5.75 22.89
C LYS A 219 -15.55 5.30 23.06
N LYS A 220 -15.08 5.36 24.31
CA LYS A 220 -13.73 4.95 24.70
C LYS A 220 -13.69 3.46 25.08
N TYR A 221 -12.59 2.82 24.71
CA TYR A 221 -12.31 1.42 25.03
C TYR A 221 -10.88 1.29 25.55
N ARG A 222 -10.72 0.54 26.63
CA ARG A 222 -9.41 0.24 27.19
C ARG A 222 -8.93 -1.11 26.65
N ILE A 223 -7.73 -1.14 26.09
CA ILE A 223 -7.05 -2.32 25.58
C ILE A 223 -5.88 -2.62 26.50
N ARG A 224 -5.90 -3.76 27.18
CA ARG A 224 -4.73 -4.26 27.91
C ARG A 224 -3.91 -5.14 26.98
N SER A 225 -2.59 -4.90 26.94
CA SER A 225 -1.66 -5.71 26.14
C SER A 225 -0.28 -5.78 26.78
N ARG A 226 0.43 -6.86 26.52
CA ARG A 226 1.81 -7.05 26.98
C ARG A 226 2.80 -6.24 26.17
N CYS A 227 2.50 -6.00 24.91
CA CYS A 227 3.33 -5.26 23.96
C CYS A 227 2.45 -4.32 23.13
N VAL A 228 2.90 -3.11 22.88
CA VAL A 228 2.27 -2.14 21.97
C VAL A 228 3.22 -1.82 20.84
N VAL A 229 2.76 -1.99 19.62
CA VAL A 229 3.51 -1.68 18.39
C VAL A 229 2.95 -0.43 17.72
N ASN A 230 3.79 0.58 17.57
CA ASN A 230 3.55 1.79 16.81
C ASN A 230 3.95 1.56 15.35
N ALA A 231 2.95 1.35 14.47
CA ALA A 231 3.10 1.17 13.02
C ALA A 231 2.36 2.27 12.24
N THR A 232 2.34 3.50 12.77
CA THR A 232 1.57 4.63 12.25
C THR A 232 2.24 5.34 11.05
N GLY A 233 3.28 4.75 10.46
CA GLY A 233 3.91 5.20 9.21
C GLY A 233 4.58 6.57 9.36
N VAL A 234 4.10 7.59 8.63
CA VAL A 234 4.69 8.95 8.70
C VAL A 234 4.36 9.67 10.01
N TRP A 235 3.41 9.16 10.80
CA TRP A 235 2.97 9.73 12.08
C TRP A 235 3.56 9.03 13.30
N VAL A 236 4.56 8.17 13.14
CA VAL A 236 5.14 7.40 14.28
C VAL A 236 5.71 8.32 15.36
N ASP A 237 6.23 9.49 15.00
CA ASP A 237 6.84 10.41 15.94
C ASP A 237 5.85 10.99 16.94
N ALA A 238 4.59 11.22 16.56
CA ALA A 238 3.54 11.71 17.46
C ALA A 238 3.30 10.75 18.64
N LEU A 239 3.25 9.43 18.39
CA LEU A 239 3.07 8.45 19.45
C LEU A 239 4.34 8.27 20.28
N ARG A 240 5.54 8.41 19.67
CA ARG A 240 6.83 8.38 20.37
C ARG A 240 7.01 9.58 21.30
N GLU A 241 6.57 10.77 20.88
CA GLU A 241 6.57 11.98 21.71
C GLU A 241 5.65 11.82 22.91
N ASN A 242 4.45 11.25 22.74
CA ASN A 242 3.54 10.95 23.84
C ASN A 242 4.13 9.96 24.84
N ASP A 243 4.83 8.92 24.35
CA ASP A 243 5.56 7.97 25.21
C ASP A 243 6.74 8.61 25.90
N GLY A 244 7.53 9.42 25.20
CA GLY A 244 8.68 10.14 25.77
C GLY A 244 8.31 11.12 26.88
N ALA A 245 7.18 11.84 26.73
CA ALA A 245 6.69 12.77 27.74
C ALA A 245 6.30 12.07 29.06
N TYR A 246 5.90 10.79 29.01
CA TYR A 246 5.60 10.00 30.20
C TYR A 246 6.84 9.37 30.84
N ALA A 247 7.79 8.90 30.01
CA ALA A 247 8.92 8.10 30.47
C ALA A 247 9.99 8.90 31.24
N ASP A 248 10.01 10.23 31.11
CA ASP A 248 10.99 11.11 31.77
C ASP A 248 10.33 12.39 32.29
N THR A 249 9.82 12.32 33.54
CA THR A 249 9.15 13.46 34.20
C THR A 249 10.09 14.58 34.59
N ASP A 250 11.40 14.32 34.74
CA ASP A 250 12.41 15.29 35.13
C ASP A 250 13.12 15.93 33.94
N HIS A 251 13.17 15.22 32.81
CA HIS A 251 13.67 15.72 31.54
C HIS A 251 12.77 15.16 30.44
N PRO A 252 11.80 15.95 29.90
CA PRO A 252 11.07 15.55 28.71
C PRO A 252 12.11 15.20 27.64
N ALA A 253 12.29 13.91 27.43
CA ALA A 253 13.33 13.42 26.54
C ALA A 253 13.11 14.11 25.20
N ASP A 254 14.15 14.75 24.71
CA ASP A 254 14.18 15.39 23.39
C ASP A 254 14.05 14.26 22.37
N VAL A 255 12.79 13.76 22.13
CA VAL A 255 12.49 12.66 21.24
C VAL A 255 12.78 13.15 19.83
N LYS A 256 13.97 12.82 19.35
CA LYS A 256 14.38 13.21 18.01
C LYS A 256 13.45 12.58 16.98
N PRO A 257 12.95 13.37 16.01
CA PRO A 257 12.10 12.83 14.94
C PRO A 257 12.83 11.72 14.17
N MET A 258 12.19 10.57 14.06
CA MET A 258 12.70 9.39 13.36
C MET A 258 12.43 9.49 11.85
N VAL A 259 11.36 10.19 11.44
CA VAL A 259 10.90 10.24 10.05
C VAL A 259 11.29 11.56 9.38
N ALA A 260 11.75 11.47 8.13
CA ALA A 260 11.89 12.57 7.18
C ALA A 260 10.90 12.35 6.01
N PRO A 261 9.67 12.88 6.09
CA PRO A 261 8.66 12.58 5.08
C PRO A 261 9.04 13.13 3.70
N SER A 262 8.75 12.34 2.67
CA SER A 262 8.88 12.76 1.27
C SER A 262 7.61 12.44 0.51
N GLN A 263 7.05 13.43 -0.21
CA GLN A 263 5.88 13.20 -1.05
C GLN A 263 6.24 12.75 -2.45
N GLY A 264 5.35 11.95 -3.04
CA GLY A 264 5.43 11.51 -4.41
C GLY A 264 4.07 11.60 -5.08
N VAL A 265 4.02 12.33 -6.18
CA VAL A 265 2.80 12.56 -6.97
C VAL A 265 2.64 11.47 -8.02
N HIS A 266 1.40 11.06 -8.23
CA HIS A 266 0.99 10.19 -9.33
C HIS A 266 -0.22 10.77 -10.03
N MET A 267 -0.26 10.64 -11.35
CA MET A 267 -1.37 11.05 -12.21
C MET A 267 -1.88 9.85 -12.98
N VAL A 268 -3.16 9.86 -13.31
CA VAL A 268 -3.78 8.82 -14.11
C VAL A 268 -4.33 9.41 -15.39
N VAL A 269 -4.04 8.73 -16.49
CA VAL A 269 -4.56 9.02 -17.83
C VAL A 269 -5.19 7.77 -18.43
N ASP A 270 -5.94 7.92 -19.52
CA ASP A 270 -6.54 6.80 -20.23
C ASP A 270 -5.46 5.90 -20.86
N GLN A 271 -5.81 4.63 -21.06
CA GLN A 271 -4.89 3.59 -21.56
C GLN A 271 -4.32 3.93 -22.95
N GLU A 272 -5.02 4.73 -23.75
CA GLU A 272 -4.57 5.17 -25.08
C GLU A 272 -3.22 5.89 -25.08
N PHE A 273 -2.82 6.51 -23.95
CA PHE A 273 -1.54 7.21 -23.84
C PHE A 273 -0.33 6.25 -23.81
N LEU A 274 -0.54 4.98 -23.43
CA LEU A 274 0.50 3.94 -23.48
C LEU A 274 0.22 2.89 -24.57
N GLY A 275 -1.05 2.54 -24.77
CA GLY A 275 -1.51 1.60 -25.79
C GLY A 275 -0.93 0.19 -25.64
N SER A 276 -0.57 -0.23 -24.42
CA SER A 276 0.14 -1.46 -24.14
C SER A 276 -0.12 -1.96 -22.71
N ASP A 277 0.00 -3.27 -22.53
CA ASP A 277 0.03 -3.92 -21.22
C ASP A 277 1.45 -4.01 -20.62
N VAL A 278 2.43 -3.42 -21.30
CA VAL A 278 3.83 -3.34 -20.86
C VAL A 278 4.08 -1.95 -20.29
N ALA A 279 4.73 -1.88 -19.13
CA ALA A 279 5.09 -0.61 -18.52
C ALA A 279 6.28 0.05 -19.23
N LEU A 280 6.22 1.36 -19.38
CA LEU A 280 7.36 2.18 -19.81
C LEU A 280 8.10 2.69 -18.57
N ILE A 281 9.43 2.56 -18.57
CA ILE A 281 10.30 3.13 -17.55
C ILE A 281 11.33 4.05 -18.20
N VAL A 282 11.45 5.26 -17.66
CA VAL A 282 12.52 6.20 -17.97
C VAL A 282 13.50 6.21 -16.80
N PRO A 283 14.70 5.62 -16.94
CA PRO A 283 15.62 5.41 -15.83
C PRO A 283 16.24 6.72 -15.31
N LYS A 284 16.29 7.74 -16.13
CA LYS A 284 16.85 9.05 -15.79
C LYS A 284 16.16 10.17 -16.55
N THR A 285 15.30 10.89 -15.85
CA THR A 285 14.66 12.12 -16.31
C THR A 285 15.62 13.30 -16.29
N SER A 286 15.16 14.48 -16.69
CA SER A 286 15.99 15.71 -16.73
C SER A 286 16.60 16.09 -15.38
N ASP A 287 15.96 15.74 -14.28
CA ASP A 287 16.43 16.00 -12.90
C ASP A 287 17.05 14.77 -12.21
N GLY A 288 17.23 13.67 -12.97
CA GLY A 288 17.86 12.43 -12.49
C GLY A 288 16.93 11.48 -11.74
N ARG A 289 15.62 11.75 -11.67
CA ARG A 289 14.61 10.83 -11.13
C ARG A 289 14.25 9.75 -12.15
N VAL A 290 13.46 8.77 -11.70
CA VAL A 290 12.86 7.76 -12.56
C VAL A 290 11.40 8.13 -12.80
N LEU A 291 10.93 8.02 -14.04
CA LEU A 291 9.53 8.15 -14.38
C LEU A 291 8.99 6.80 -14.88
N PHE A 292 7.79 6.46 -14.47
CA PHE A 292 7.05 5.30 -14.94
C PHE A 292 5.78 5.72 -15.66
N ALA A 293 5.39 4.93 -16.67
CA ALA A 293 4.04 4.86 -17.19
C ALA A 293 3.58 3.40 -17.06
N VAL A 294 2.71 3.13 -16.09
CA VAL A 294 2.32 1.77 -15.67
C VAL A 294 0.88 1.51 -16.08
N PRO A 295 0.59 0.50 -16.92
CA PRO A 295 -0.78 0.07 -17.18
C PRO A 295 -1.34 -0.55 -15.91
N TRP A 296 -2.47 -0.04 -15.41
CA TRP A 296 -3.04 -0.48 -14.15
C TRP A 296 -4.56 -0.29 -14.14
N LEU A 297 -5.29 -1.37 -13.95
CA LEU A 297 -6.75 -1.41 -13.84
C LEU A 297 -7.47 -0.63 -14.97
N GLY A 298 -7.04 -0.83 -16.22
CA GLY A 298 -7.63 -0.21 -17.41
C GLY A 298 -7.20 1.25 -17.66
N LYS A 299 -6.25 1.76 -16.89
CA LYS A 299 -5.69 3.11 -17.01
C LYS A 299 -4.17 3.08 -17.05
N VAL A 300 -3.54 4.25 -17.13
CA VAL A 300 -2.09 4.41 -17.03
C VAL A 300 -1.74 5.33 -15.87
N VAL A 301 -0.93 4.82 -14.95
CA VAL A 301 -0.36 5.60 -13.84
C VAL A 301 0.96 6.21 -14.28
N LEU A 302 1.05 7.52 -14.25
CA LEU A 302 2.25 8.31 -14.50
C LEU A 302 2.85 8.78 -13.18
N GLY A 303 4.14 8.61 -12.96
CA GLY A 303 4.81 9.04 -11.72
C GLY A 303 6.22 8.47 -11.63
N THR A 304 6.99 8.87 -10.67
CA THR A 304 6.59 9.63 -9.49
C THR A 304 7.57 10.80 -9.25
N THR A 305 7.19 11.70 -8.36
CA THR A 305 8.09 12.72 -7.82
C THR A 305 8.72 12.25 -6.50
N ASP A 306 9.66 13.02 -5.98
CA ASP A 306 10.30 12.78 -4.69
C ASP A 306 10.69 14.13 -4.08
N THR A 307 9.79 14.71 -3.29
CA THR A 307 9.91 16.07 -2.76
C THR A 307 9.81 16.02 -1.24
N PRO A 308 10.79 16.53 -0.48
CA PRO A 308 10.68 16.64 0.97
C PRO A 308 9.40 17.37 1.37
N SER A 309 8.66 16.84 2.35
CA SER A 309 7.45 17.46 2.86
C SER A 309 7.54 17.57 4.38
N LYS A 310 7.11 18.72 4.90
CA LYS A 310 6.91 18.90 6.35
C LYS A 310 5.44 18.74 6.73
N ASP A 311 4.55 18.81 5.74
CA ASP A 311 3.12 18.62 5.95
C ASP A 311 2.80 17.12 5.98
N LEU A 312 2.20 16.68 7.09
CA LEU A 312 1.74 15.32 7.32
C LEU A 312 0.23 15.21 7.14
N ALA A 313 -0.37 16.05 6.29
CA ALA A 313 -1.79 15.98 6.00
C ALA A 313 -2.19 14.56 5.58
N LEU A 314 -3.36 14.12 6.03
CA LEU A 314 -3.94 12.82 5.65
C LEU A 314 -4.24 12.76 4.14
N GLU A 315 -4.60 13.92 3.56
CA GLU A 315 -4.82 14.16 2.13
C GLU A 315 -3.84 15.22 1.62
N PRO A 316 -2.57 14.85 1.38
CA PRO A 316 -1.58 15.80 0.88
C PRO A 316 -1.91 16.20 -0.55
N THR A 317 -1.62 17.47 -0.89
CA THR A 317 -1.83 18.03 -2.22
C THR A 317 -0.53 18.10 -3.02
N PRO A 318 -0.58 17.93 -4.36
CA PRO A 318 0.60 18.07 -5.19
C PRO A 318 1.03 19.54 -5.26
N TYR A 319 2.35 19.77 -5.34
CA TYR A 319 2.87 21.07 -5.74
C TYR A 319 2.78 21.24 -7.25
N GLN A 320 2.61 22.49 -7.74
CA GLN A 320 2.50 22.79 -9.17
C GLN A 320 3.73 22.29 -9.94
N GLU A 321 4.92 22.46 -9.38
CA GLU A 321 6.18 22.02 -10.00
C GLU A 321 6.24 20.50 -10.20
N GLU A 322 5.57 19.72 -9.33
CA GLU A 322 5.53 18.26 -9.44
C GLU A 322 4.60 17.83 -10.57
N THR A 323 3.46 18.49 -10.71
CA THR A 323 2.51 18.22 -11.79
C THR A 323 3.11 18.61 -13.15
N ASP A 324 3.71 19.78 -13.25
CA ASP A 324 4.39 20.25 -14.46
C ASP A 324 5.56 19.34 -14.85
N PHE A 325 6.30 18.85 -13.86
CA PHE A 325 7.40 17.91 -14.09
C PHE A 325 6.90 16.61 -14.73
N ILE A 326 5.87 15.97 -14.14
CA ILE A 326 5.34 14.70 -14.67
C ILE A 326 4.82 14.88 -16.10
N LEU A 327 4.01 15.91 -16.35
CA LEU A 327 3.45 16.17 -17.68
C LEU A 327 4.56 16.46 -18.72
N ARG A 328 5.55 17.28 -18.37
CA ARG A 328 6.68 17.59 -19.24
C ARG A 328 7.52 16.36 -19.56
N GLU A 329 7.86 15.56 -18.54
CA GLU A 329 8.67 14.35 -18.76
C GLU A 329 7.89 13.28 -19.53
N ALA A 330 6.61 13.04 -19.20
CA ALA A 330 5.76 12.14 -19.97
C ALA A 330 5.67 12.55 -21.44
N GLY A 331 5.53 13.86 -21.73
CA GLY A 331 5.48 14.40 -23.09
C GLY A 331 6.77 14.23 -23.90
N ARG A 332 7.92 14.00 -23.23
CA ARG A 332 9.18 13.70 -23.94
C ARG A 332 9.27 12.28 -24.45
N TYR A 333 8.63 11.35 -23.75
CA TYR A 333 8.76 9.90 -24.00
C TYR A 333 7.51 9.28 -24.63
N LEU A 334 6.39 9.98 -24.59
CA LEU A 334 5.14 9.56 -25.22
C LEU A 334 4.90 10.30 -26.54
N ARG A 335 4.34 9.61 -27.51
CA ARG A 335 3.98 10.17 -28.84
C ARG A 335 2.92 11.26 -28.72
N LYS A 336 1.93 11.06 -27.83
CA LYS A 336 0.91 12.03 -27.44
C LYS A 336 1.27 12.54 -26.03
N ALA A 337 1.63 13.80 -25.91
CA ALA A 337 1.90 14.41 -24.62
C ALA A 337 0.58 14.58 -23.85
N PRO A 338 0.49 14.07 -22.60
CA PRO A 338 -0.69 14.32 -21.78
C PRO A 338 -0.74 15.79 -21.37
N THR A 339 -1.96 16.32 -21.28
CA THR A 339 -2.28 17.67 -20.81
C THR A 339 -3.07 17.61 -19.50
N PRO A 340 -3.22 18.72 -18.74
CA PRO A 340 -4.07 18.74 -17.54
C PRO A 340 -5.50 18.25 -17.79
N ARG A 341 -6.04 18.40 -19.01
CA ARG A 341 -7.40 17.93 -19.37
C ARG A 341 -7.53 16.41 -19.48
N ASP A 342 -6.42 15.72 -19.74
CA ASP A 342 -6.36 14.27 -19.90
C ASP A 342 -6.26 13.55 -18.54
N ILE A 343 -5.99 14.29 -17.46
CA ILE A 343 -5.84 13.71 -16.12
C ILE A 343 -7.20 13.31 -15.56
N LYS A 344 -7.33 12.03 -15.24
CA LYS A 344 -8.52 11.42 -14.63
C LYS A 344 -8.49 11.51 -13.12
N SER A 345 -7.31 11.34 -12.54
CA SER A 345 -7.09 11.44 -11.10
C SER A 345 -5.63 11.81 -10.81
N ILE A 346 -5.43 12.50 -9.68
CA ILE A 346 -4.12 12.84 -9.15
C ILE A 346 -4.10 12.56 -7.66
N TRP A 347 -3.03 11.97 -7.15
CA TRP A 347 -2.85 11.76 -5.72
C TRP A 347 -1.40 11.88 -5.28
N VAL A 348 -1.21 12.11 -4.00
CA VAL A 348 0.08 12.23 -3.35
C VAL A 348 0.22 11.16 -2.27
N GLY A 349 1.36 10.46 -2.26
CA GLY A 349 1.74 9.54 -1.19
C GLY A 349 2.91 10.09 -0.38
N LEU A 350 2.84 10.03 0.94
CA LEU A 350 3.94 10.37 1.84
C LEU A 350 4.78 9.13 2.14
N ARG A 351 6.09 9.21 1.93
CA ARG A 351 7.04 8.13 2.26
C ARG A 351 7.62 8.36 3.65
N PRO A 352 7.58 7.38 4.56
CA PRO A 352 8.21 7.47 5.87
C PRO A 352 9.72 7.14 5.75
N LEU A 353 10.50 8.06 5.19
CA LEU A 353 11.95 7.86 5.11
C LEU A 353 12.56 8.02 6.51
N VAL A 354 13.46 7.09 6.90
CA VAL A 354 14.09 7.10 8.21
C VAL A 354 15.33 7.99 8.21
N LYS A 355 15.40 8.95 9.14
CA LYS A 355 16.58 9.77 9.35
C LYS A 355 17.72 8.92 9.91
N GLN A 356 18.91 9.01 9.32
CA GLN A 356 20.13 8.48 9.95
C GLN A 356 20.64 9.49 11.01
N HIS A 357 21.20 9.00 12.10
CA HIS A 357 21.58 9.82 13.26
C HIS A 357 22.55 10.99 12.94
N ASP A 358 23.23 10.96 11.79
CA ASP A 358 24.22 11.97 11.37
C ASP A 358 23.75 12.88 10.21
N ASP A 359 22.53 12.77 9.75
CA ASP A 359 22.09 13.49 8.55
C ASP A 359 21.53 14.89 8.84
N ASN A 360 22.40 15.89 8.70
CA ASN A 360 22.01 17.27 8.33
C ASN A 360 21.60 17.37 6.85
N ALA A 361 21.28 16.25 6.19
CA ALA A 361 21.09 16.19 4.74
C ALA A 361 19.78 16.84 4.32
N GLN A 362 19.86 17.97 3.64
CA GLN A 362 18.76 18.63 2.93
C GLN A 362 18.21 17.80 1.73
N SER A 363 18.79 16.63 1.44
CA SER A 363 18.43 15.80 0.27
C SER A 363 17.97 14.41 0.69
N THR A 364 16.69 14.12 0.49
CA THR A 364 16.04 12.81 0.68
C THR A 364 16.58 11.70 -0.22
N LYS A 365 17.37 12.04 -1.26
CA LYS A 365 17.93 11.08 -2.23
C LYS A 365 18.95 10.11 -1.63
N LYS A 366 19.56 10.44 -0.48
CA LYS A 366 20.58 9.63 0.20
C LYS A 366 20.07 8.90 1.44
N ILE A 367 18.83 9.16 1.88
CA ILE A 367 18.27 8.56 3.08
C ILE A 367 18.01 7.07 2.83
N SER A 368 18.35 6.22 3.80
CA SER A 368 18.10 4.77 3.75
C SER A 368 16.61 4.49 3.59
N ARG A 369 16.31 3.46 2.81
CA ARG A 369 14.95 2.91 2.65
C ARG A 369 14.81 1.54 3.31
N GLU A 370 15.70 1.20 4.19
CA GLU A 370 15.57 0.10 5.13
C GLU A 370 14.55 0.50 6.19
N HIS A 371 13.90 -0.47 6.78
CA HIS A 371 13.05 -0.22 7.93
C HIS A 371 13.88 -0.18 9.21
N THR A 372 13.32 0.41 10.23
CA THR A 372 13.93 0.47 11.56
C THR A 372 12.91 0.04 12.59
N VAL A 373 13.32 -0.80 13.53
CA VAL A 373 12.57 -1.17 14.72
C VAL A 373 13.29 -0.58 15.93
N GLU A 374 12.60 0.23 16.72
CA GLU A 374 13.11 0.86 17.94
C GLU A 374 12.20 0.51 19.12
N ILE A 375 12.79 0.19 20.25
CA ILE A 375 12.08 -0.09 21.50
C ILE A 375 12.46 0.98 22.53
N SER A 376 11.45 1.73 22.98
CA SER A 376 11.65 2.78 23.98
C SER A 376 11.89 2.22 25.39
N ARG A 377 12.26 3.08 26.32
CA ARG A 377 12.45 2.69 27.74
C ARG A 377 11.15 2.16 28.38
N SER A 378 10.01 2.67 27.98
CA SER A 378 8.70 2.19 28.46
C SER A 378 8.29 0.86 27.85
N GLY A 379 8.91 0.44 26.74
CA GLY A 379 8.59 -0.76 25.97
C GLY A 379 7.68 -0.51 24.75
N LEU A 380 7.49 0.76 24.30
CA LEU A 380 6.85 1.03 23.01
C LEU A 380 7.76 0.54 21.89
N VAL A 381 7.22 -0.34 21.05
CA VAL A 381 7.91 -0.83 19.84
C VAL A 381 7.49 0.01 18.66
N THR A 382 8.41 0.76 18.06
CA THR A 382 8.11 1.59 16.88
C THR A 382 8.77 1.00 15.65
N VAL A 383 7.99 0.83 14.57
CA VAL A 383 8.48 0.40 13.26
C VAL A 383 8.11 1.40 12.18
N THR A 384 9.08 1.84 11.39
CA THR A 384 8.87 2.76 10.26
C THR A 384 9.91 2.56 9.18
N GLY A 385 9.73 3.22 8.03
CA GLY A 385 10.57 3.02 6.84
C GLY A 385 10.11 1.83 6.00
N GLY A 386 11.07 1.22 5.29
CA GLY A 386 10.83 0.04 4.46
C GLY A 386 9.97 0.30 3.22
N LYS A 387 9.38 -0.77 2.70
CA LYS A 387 8.57 -0.76 1.46
C LYS A 387 7.43 -1.76 1.55
N TRP A 388 6.41 -1.57 0.70
CA TRP A 388 5.38 -2.59 0.49
C TRP A 388 5.96 -3.97 0.17
N THR A 389 6.98 -4.03 -0.67
CA THR A 389 7.61 -5.30 -1.08
C THR A 389 8.09 -6.12 0.11
N THR A 390 8.59 -5.46 1.16
CA THR A 390 9.20 -6.10 2.34
C THR A 390 8.33 -6.06 3.60
N TYR A 391 7.02 -5.77 3.46
CA TYR A 391 6.10 -5.65 4.62
C TYR A 391 6.13 -6.88 5.54
N ARG A 392 6.31 -8.07 4.95
CA ARG A 392 6.31 -9.34 5.66
C ARG A 392 7.58 -9.49 6.53
N VAL A 393 8.74 -9.22 5.97
CA VAL A 393 10.02 -9.24 6.72
C VAL A 393 10.00 -8.18 7.83
N MET A 394 9.48 -6.98 7.54
CA MET A 394 9.29 -5.95 8.57
C MET A 394 8.46 -6.46 9.75
N ALA A 395 7.41 -7.23 9.48
CA ALA A 395 6.57 -7.82 10.53
C ALA A 395 7.33 -8.90 11.33
N GLU A 396 8.10 -9.76 10.66
CA GLU A 396 8.97 -10.75 11.30
C GLU A 396 9.96 -10.08 12.24
N ASP A 397 10.69 -9.07 11.75
CA ASP A 397 11.71 -8.36 12.53
C ASP A 397 11.12 -7.65 13.76
N VAL A 398 9.89 -7.09 13.65
CA VAL A 398 9.19 -6.51 14.80
C VAL A 398 8.90 -7.56 15.87
N LEU A 399 8.36 -8.72 15.48
CA LEU A 399 8.00 -9.77 16.45
C LEU A 399 9.24 -10.41 17.06
N ASP A 400 10.28 -10.61 16.28
CA ASP A 400 11.55 -11.15 16.76
C ASP A 400 12.20 -10.18 17.75
N ALA A 401 12.21 -8.88 17.47
CA ALA A 401 12.66 -7.84 18.41
C ALA A 401 11.84 -7.83 19.72
N CYS A 402 10.53 -8.02 19.64
CA CYS A 402 9.65 -8.12 20.83
C CYS A 402 9.99 -9.35 21.69
N VAL A 403 10.32 -10.49 21.08
CA VAL A 403 10.71 -11.72 21.80
C VAL A 403 12.12 -11.56 22.41
N GLU A 404 13.08 -11.06 21.66
CA GLU A 404 14.45 -10.80 22.11
C GLU A 404 14.49 -9.85 23.31
N SER A 405 13.64 -8.80 23.27
CA SER A 405 13.51 -7.81 24.34
C SER A 405 12.62 -8.30 25.51
N LYS A 406 12.14 -9.55 25.47
CA LYS A 406 11.29 -10.17 26.49
C LYS A 406 9.93 -9.46 26.72
N LEU A 407 9.49 -8.65 25.76
CA LEU A 407 8.13 -8.09 25.74
C LEU A 407 7.08 -9.14 25.41
N LEU A 408 7.46 -10.10 24.57
CA LEU A 408 6.65 -11.27 24.23
C LEU A 408 7.33 -12.57 24.67
N ARG A 409 6.52 -13.60 24.93
CA ARG A 409 7.04 -14.97 25.10
C ARG A 409 7.47 -15.52 23.75
N PRO A 410 8.40 -16.48 23.71
CA PRO A 410 8.72 -17.20 22.50
C PRO A 410 7.45 -17.75 21.85
N ALA A 411 7.27 -17.48 20.57
CA ALA A 411 6.15 -17.93 19.75
C ALA A 411 6.65 -18.86 18.64
N ALA A 412 5.72 -19.47 17.89
CA ALA A 412 6.08 -20.26 16.70
C ALA A 412 6.86 -19.40 15.68
N ALA A 413 7.66 -20.06 14.85
CA ALA A 413 8.31 -19.37 13.72
C ALA A 413 7.26 -18.85 12.73
N SER A 414 7.59 -17.77 12.02
CA SER A 414 6.71 -17.23 10.98
C SER A 414 6.51 -18.22 9.83
N GLU A 415 5.27 -18.38 9.43
CA GLU A 415 4.87 -19.16 8.25
C GLU A 415 4.25 -18.26 7.15
N THR A 416 4.28 -16.95 7.33
CA THR A 416 3.62 -15.99 6.42
C THR A 416 4.19 -16.04 4.99
N HIS A 417 5.40 -16.53 4.80
CA HIS A 417 5.98 -16.73 3.47
C HIS A 417 5.29 -17.83 2.63
N LYS A 418 4.50 -18.70 3.25
CA LYS A 418 3.73 -19.78 2.59
C LYS A 418 2.22 -19.56 2.68
N LEU A 419 1.80 -18.47 3.29
CA LEU A 419 0.41 -18.25 3.64
C LEU A 419 -0.34 -17.61 2.48
N ALA A 420 -1.21 -18.38 1.82
CA ALA A 420 -2.15 -17.83 0.86
C ALA A 420 -3.08 -16.81 1.55
N LEU A 421 -3.19 -15.62 0.98
CA LEU A 421 -4.08 -14.57 1.50
C LEU A 421 -5.52 -14.80 1.05
N VAL A 422 -6.48 -14.24 1.78
CA VAL A 422 -7.91 -14.27 1.42
C VAL A 422 -8.11 -13.84 -0.04
N GLY A 423 -8.94 -14.57 -0.77
CA GLY A 423 -9.16 -14.38 -2.19
C GLY A 423 -8.12 -15.05 -3.08
N SER A 424 -7.03 -15.61 -2.53
CA SER A 424 -6.06 -16.32 -3.35
C SER A 424 -6.72 -17.52 -4.03
N PRO A 425 -6.69 -17.58 -5.38
CA PRO A 425 -7.26 -18.70 -6.11
C PRO A 425 -6.40 -19.97 -5.95
N GLY A 426 -7.03 -21.11 -6.14
CA GLY A 426 -6.34 -22.39 -6.17
C GLY A 426 -5.28 -22.47 -7.27
N ALA A 427 -4.32 -23.37 -7.12
CA ALA A 427 -3.27 -23.60 -8.10
C ALA A 427 -3.89 -23.92 -9.49
N GLY A 428 -3.36 -23.29 -10.54
CA GLY A 428 -3.78 -23.53 -11.92
C GLY A 428 -4.99 -22.74 -12.41
N GLN A 429 -5.61 -21.88 -11.59
CA GLN A 429 -6.63 -20.97 -12.08
C GLN A 429 -6.02 -19.81 -12.86
N ALA A 430 -6.56 -19.55 -14.06
CA ALA A 430 -6.13 -18.43 -14.90
C ALA A 430 -6.38 -17.08 -14.18
N GLN A 431 -5.37 -16.21 -14.20
CA GLN A 431 -5.47 -14.88 -13.62
C GLN A 431 -5.78 -13.86 -14.72
N VAL A 432 -6.68 -12.92 -14.41
CA VAL A 432 -6.91 -11.75 -15.25
C VAL A 432 -5.81 -10.74 -14.97
N SER A 433 -5.23 -10.16 -16.03
CA SER A 433 -4.14 -9.18 -15.88
C SER A 433 -4.61 -7.94 -15.11
N LEU A 434 -3.74 -7.45 -14.21
CA LEU A 434 -3.96 -6.18 -13.51
C LEU A 434 -3.87 -4.94 -14.42
N SER A 435 -3.47 -5.09 -15.68
CA SER A 435 -3.55 -3.99 -16.66
C SER A 435 -4.97 -3.77 -17.18
N LEU A 436 -5.86 -4.77 -17.06
CA LEU A 436 -7.25 -4.68 -17.49
C LEU A 436 -8.14 -3.99 -16.43
N ALA A 437 -9.31 -3.51 -16.89
CA ALA A 437 -10.29 -2.87 -16.00
C ALA A 437 -10.68 -3.79 -14.83
N PRO A 438 -10.96 -3.23 -13.63
CA PRO A 438 -11.34 -4.02 -12.47
C PRO A 438 -12.70 -4.71 -12.70
N GLY A 439 -12.96 -5.74 -11.91
CA GLY A 439 -14.20 -6.49 -11.99
C GLY A 439 -14.27 -7.59 -10.93
N LEU A 440 -15.21 -8.53 -11.07
CA LEU A 440 -15.36 -9.65 -10.14
C LEU A 440 -14.07 -10.48 -9.99
N HIS A 441 -13.27 -10.59 -11.04
CA HIS A 441 -11.96 -11.30 -11.01
C HIS A 441 -11.00 -10.75 -9.94
N SER A 442 -11.15 -9.49 -9.53
CA SER A 442 -10.32 -8.89 -8.46
C SER A 442 -10.55 -9.51 -7.08
N TYR A 443 -11.61 -10.29 -6.92
CA TYR A 443 -11.93 -11.02 -5.69
C TYR A 443 -11.36 -12.45 -5.67
N GLY A 444 -10.77 -12.91 -6.77
CA GLY A 444 -10.15 -14.23 -6.88
C GLY A 444 -11.11 -15.37 -6.53
N SER A 445 -10.78 -16.20 -5.52
CA SER A 445 -11.63 -17.33 -5.09
C SER A 445 -12.99 -16.91 -4.51
N GLU A 446 -13.16 -15.66 -4.11
CA GLU A 446 -14.42 -15.14 -3.54
C GLU A 446 -15.38 -14.58 -4.60
N GLN A 447 -14.99 -14.60 -5.88
CA GLN A 447 -15.78 -14.07 -6.99
C GLN A 447 -17.22 -14.55 -6.99
N ALA A 448 -17.44 -15.85 -6.77
CA ALA A 448 -18.78 -16.44 -6.73
C ALA A 448 -19.62 -15.93 -5.54
N ALA A 449 -18.99 -15.75 -4.38
CA ALA A 449 -19.66 -15.23 -3.19
C ALA A 449 -20.07 -13.76 -3.37
N VAL A 450 -19.24 -12.95 -4.04
CA VAL A 450 -19.59 -11.57 -4.40
C VAL A 450 -20.76 -11.56 -5.38
N ALA A 451 -20.70 -12.36 -6.46
CA ALA A 451 -21.74 -12.42 -7.49
C ALA A 451 -23.10 -12.90 -6.95
N ALA A 452 -23.10 -13.71 -5.88
CA ALA A 452 -24.34 -14.20 -5.26
C ALA A 452 -25.07 -13.15 -4.40
N LEU A 453 -24.45 -12.01 -4.10
CA LEU A 453 -25.12 -10.95 -3.36
C LEU A 453 -26.13 -10.19 -4.24
N PRO A 454 -27.16 -9.55 -3.63
CA PRO A 454 -28.09 -8.71 -4.37
C PRO A 454 -27.37 -7.67 -5.22
N GLY A 455 -27.83 -7.48 -6.47
CA GLY A 455 -27.27 -6.49 -7.40
C GLY A 455 -26.01 -6.96 -8.14
N GLY A 456 -25.76 -8.27 -8.27
CA GLY A 456 -24.64 -8.82 -9.05
C GLY A 456 -24.61 -8.37 -10.50
N GLU A 457 -25.78 -8.27 -11.13
CA GLU A 457 -25.96 -7.81 -12.51
C GLU A 457 -26.15 -6.28 -12.63
N ARG A 458 -26.26 -5.55 -11.52
CA ARG A 458 -26.45 -4.10 -11.51
C ARG A 458 -25.11 -3.39 -11.48
N TRP A 459 -24.67 -3.00 -12.66
CA TRP A 459 -23.48 -2.18 -12.83
C TRP A 459 -23.77 -0.72 -12.48
N MET A 460 -22.98 -0.17 -11.58
CA MET A 460 -23.00 1.25 -11.21
C MET A 460 -22.09 2.06 -12.13
N THR A 461 -20.97 1.47 -12.49
CA THR A 461 -20.00 1.95 -13.48
C THR A 461 -19.12 0.78 -13.91
N GLU A 462 -18.21 1.01 -14.88
CA GLU A 462 -17.22 0.00 -15.24
C GLU A 462 -16.43 -0.47 -14.00
N GLY A 463 -16.39 -1.77 -13.79
CA GLY A 463 -15.64 -2.40 -12.70
C GLY A 463 -16.31 -2.34 -11.33
N LEU A 464 -17.53 -1.84 -11.18
CA LEU A 464 -18.23 -1.77 -9.90
C LEU A 464 -19.71 -2.15 -10.04
N THR A 465 -20.12 -3.21 -9.34
CA THR A 465 -21.52 -3.62 -9.20
C THR A 465 -22.05 -3.29 -7.80
N GLU A 466 -23.39 -3.27 -7.64
CA GLU A 466 -24.04 -3.15 -6.34
C GLU A 466 -23.57 -4.26 -5.36
N ALA A 467 -23.47 -5.50 -5.85
CA ALA A 467 -23.01 -6.63 -5.06
C ALA A 467 -21.61 -6.41 -4.47
N MET A 468 -20.70 -5.77 -5.22
CA MET A 468 -19.37 -5.42 -4.71
C MET A 468 -19.43 -4.39 -3.56
N VAL A 469 -20.36 -3.43 -3.62
CA VAL A 469 -20.57 -2.46 -2.53
C VAL A 469 -21.11 -3.17 -1.30
N ARG A 470 -22.09 -4.06 -1.44
CA ARG A 470 -22.64 -4.86 -0.34
C ARG A 470 -21.57 -5.77 0.27
N PHE A 471 -20.75 -6.40 -0.56
CA PHE A 471 -19.62 -7.23 -0.10
C PHE A 471 -18.61 -6.41 0.70
N ALA A 472 -18.28 -5.20 0.23
CA ALA A 472 -17.37 -4.30 0.92
C ALA A 472 -17.89 -3.92 2.32
N ALA A 473 -19.20 -3.65 2.46
CA ALA A 473 -19.82 -3.33 3.74
C ALA A 473 -19.84 -4.52 4.71
N ARG A 474 -20.18 -5.72 4.20
CA ARG A 474 -20.38 -6.93 5.02
C ARG A 474 -19.07 -7.62 5.42
N TYR A 475 -18.06 -7.63 4.49
CA TYR A 475 -16.90 -8.51 4.59
C TYR A 475 -15.54 -7.82 4.47
N GLU A 476 -15.51 -6.53 4.10
CA GLU A 476 -14.27 -5.78 3.90
C GLU A 476 -14.18 -4.49 4.74
N TYR A 477 -14.89 -4.45 5.87
CA TYR A 477 -14.85 -3.33 6.83
C TYR A 477 -15.27 -1.96 6.29
N ALA A 478 -15.87 -1.85 5.10
CA ALA A 478 -16.26 -0.56 4.56
C ALA A 478 -17.40 0.07 5.38
N ARG A 479 -17.27 1.37 5.69
CA ARG A 479 -18.23 2.17 6.47
C ARG A 479 -18.67 3.41 5.73
N THR A 480 -17.82 3.93 4.85
CA THR A 480 -18.06 5.17 4.13
C THR A 480 -18.01 4.97 2.62
N VAL A 481 -18.57 5.91 1.87
CA VAL A 481 -18.47 5.96 0.40
C VAL A 481 -17.00 6.02 -0.03
N GLU A 482 -16.16 6.72 0.73
CA GLU A 482 -14.74 6.79 0.48
C GLU A 482 -14.07 5.42 0.57
N ASP A 483 -14.43 4.60 1.56
CA ASP A 483 -13.84 3.27 1.71
C ASP A 483 -14.06 2.43 0.46
N VAL A 484 -15.28 2.44 -0.06
CA VAL A 484 -15.65 1.69 -1.27
C VAL A 484 -14.93 2.28 -2.49
N LEU A 485 -15.10 3.56 -2.75
CA LEU A 485 -14.67 4.16 -4.02
C LEU A 485 -13.16 4.41 -4.08
N ALA A 486 -12.50 4.63 -2.95
CA ALA A 486 -11.05 4.82 -2.93
C ALA A 486 -10.26 3.53 -2.75
N ARG A 487 -10.72 2.56 -1.91
CA ARG A 487 -9.89 1.43 -1.48
C ARG A 487 -10.41 0.05 -1.86
N ARG A 488 -11.73 -0.13 -2.09
CA ARG A 488 -12.27 -1.43 -2.56
C ARG A 488 -12.32 -1.49 -4.08
N SER A 489 -12.93 -0.50 -4.73
CA SER A 489 -13.03 -0.43 -6.20
C SER A 489 -11.86 0.31 -6.87
N ARG A 490 -11.17 1.17 -6.15
CA ARG A 490 -10.09 2.07 -6.64
C ARG A 490 -10.58 3.18 -7.59
N LEU A 491 -11.88 3.35 -7.77
CA LEU A 491 -12.46 4.26 -8.77
C LEU A 491 -12.00 5.71 -8.56
N LEU A 492 -11.89 6.19 -7.30
CA LEU A 492 -11.35 7.53 -7.00
C LEU A 492 -9.95 7.74 -7.59
N PHE A 493 -9.10 6.69 -7.56
CA PHE A 493 -7.74 6.73 -8.07
C PHE A 493 -7.66 6.51 -9.58
N LEU A 494 -8.67 5.92 -10.20
CA LEU A 494 -8.71 5.64 -11.64
C LEU A 494 -9.39 6.77 -12.42
N ASP A 495 -10.55 7.24 -11.93
CA ASP A 495 -11.33 8.35 -12.49
C ASP A 495 -12.15 9.01 -11.38
N ALA A 496 -11.65 10.10 -10.85
CA ALA A 496 -12.25 10.78 -9.71
C ALA A 496 -13.61 11.41 -10.04
N LYS A 497 -13.84 11.82 -11.30
CA LYS A 497 -15.15 12.32 -11.75
C LYS A 497 -16.16 11.21 -11.82
N ALA A 498 -15.79 10.05 -12.35
CA ALA A 498 -16.65 8.87 -12.36
C ALA A 498 -16.98 8.40 -10.93
N ALA A 499 -16.01 8.46 -10.02
CA ALA A 499 -16.25 8.15 -8.61
C ALA A 499 -17.26 9.10 -7.96
N ALA A 500 -17.16 10.41 -8.21
CA ALA A 500 -18.10 11.39 -7.69
C ALA A 500 -19.52 11.18 -8.29
N ALA A 501 -19.63 10.78 -9.55
CA ALA A 501 -20.90 10.56 -10.22
C ALA A 501 -21.72 9.40 -9.62
N VAL A 502 -21.06 8.35 -9.13
CA VAL A 502 -21.73 7.17 -8.53
C VAL A 502 -21.84 7.24 -6.99
N ALA A 503 -21.28 8.28 -6.37
CA ALA A 503 -21.18 8.39 -4.92
C ALA A 503 -22.53 8.32 -4.20
N ALA A 504 -23.58 8.97 -4.76
CA ALA A 504 -24.90 8.97 -4.16
C ALA A 504 -25.55 7.58 -4.18
N ASP A 505 -25.37 6.80 -5.25
CA ASP A 505 -25.91 5.46 -5.35
C ASP A 505 -25.16 4.48 -4.44
N VAL A 506 -23.82 4.60 -4.36
CA VAL A 506 -23.02 3.84 -3.39
C VAL A 506 -23.44 4.17 -1.96
N GLY A 507 -23.69 5.46 -1.67
CA GLY A 507 -24.15 5.91 -0.36
C GLY A 507 -25.47 5.27 0.05
N LYS A 508 -26.47 5.22 -0.83
CA LYS A 508 -27.75 4.56 -0.55
C LYS A 508 -27.59 3.07 -0.19
N ILE A 509 -26.74 2.34 -0.94
CA ILE A 509 -26.50 0.92 -0.66
C ILE A 509 -25.81 0.75 0.69
N LEU A 510 -24.82 1.60 1.00
CA LEU A 510 -24.14 1.56 2.29
C LEU A 510 -25.09 1.91 3.45
N GLU A 511 -25.97 2.89 3.29
CA GLU A 511 -26.97 3.24 4.30
C GLU A 511 -27.94 2.07 4.57
N GLU A 512 -28.38 1.36 3.51
CA GLU A 512 -29.17 0.13 3.64
C GLU A 512 -28.42 -0.97 4.42
N GLU A 513 -27.12 -1.16 4.16
CA GLU A 513 -26.30 -2.23 4.78
C GLU A 513 -25.87 -1.90 6.21
N LEU A 514 -25.66 -0.63 6.52
CA LEU A 514 -25.03 -0.19 7.76
C LEU A 514 -26.00 0.47 8.75
N GLY A 515 -27.13 0.99 8.26
CA GLY A 515 -28.08 1.77 9.07
C GLY A 515 -27.49 3.09 9.60
N ALA A 516 -26.49 3.66 8.93
CA ALA A 516 -25.76 4.85 9.35
C ALA A 516 -25.35 5.70 8.13
N ASP A 517 -25.08 6.99 8.36
CA ASP A 517 -24.61 7.91 7.32
C ASP A 517 -23.24 7.44 6.75
N PRO A 518 -23.14 7.13 5.46
CA PRO A 518 -21.92 6.72 4.81
C PRO A 518 -21.01 7.89 4.37
N GLU A 519 -21.24 9.09 4.86
CA GLU A 519 -20.45 10.30 4.62
C GLU A 519 -20.34 10.72 3.14
N THR A 520 -21.39 10.52 2.36
CA THR A 520 -21.41 10.79 0.90
C THR A 520 -20.97 12.22 0.56
N GLY A 521 -21.42 13.22 1.32
CA GLY A 521 -21.06 14.63 1.09
C GLY A 521 -19.56 14.89 1.30
N LYS A 522 -18.95 14.28 2.33
CA LYS A 522 -17.51 14.38 2.58
C LYS A 522 -16.72 13.77 1.42
N PHE A 523 -17.16 12.62 0.92
CA PHE A 523 -16.51 11.98 -0.23
C PHE A 523 -16.59 12.84 -1.50
N CYS A 524 -17.74 13.43 -1.82
CA CYS A 524 -17.88 14.30 -2.99
C CYS A 524 -16.93 15.51 -2.94
N ASN A 525 -16.73 16.09 -1.77
CA ASN A 525 -15.75 17.16 -1.56
C ASN A 525 -14.32 16.64 -1.74
N LEU A 526 -13.98 15.48 -1.16
CA LEU A 526 -12.67 14.85 -1.32
C LEU A 526 -12.37 14.57 -2.79
N ALA A 527 -13.31 13.97 -3.51
CA ALA A 527 -13.12 13.62 -4.91
C ALA A 527 -12.74 14.83 -5.78
N GLN A 528 -13.23 16.03 -5.46
CA GLN A 528 -12.86 17.25 -6.19
C GLN A 528 -11.36 17.54 -6.14
N HIS A 529 -10.66 17.22 -5.04
CA HIS A 529 -9.22 17.41 -4.91
C HIS A 529 -8.41 16.49 -5.82
N TYR A 530 -9.02 15.38 -6.28
CA TYR A 530 -8.35 14.38 -7.12
C TYR A 530 -8.42 14.68 -8.62
N TRP A 531 -9.25 15.65 -9.08
CA TRP A 531 -9.27 16.04 -10.50
C TRP A 531 -9.05 17.54 -10.75
N LYS A 532 -9.17 18.40 -9.75
CA LYS A 532 -8.85 19.82 -9.88
C LYS A 532 -7.34 19.97 -9.76
N ILE A 533 -6.68 20.12 -10.89
CA ILE A 533 -5.29 20.55 -10.94
C ILE A 533 -5.36 22.08 -10.87
N SER A 534 -4.93 22.62 -9.73
CA SER A 534 -4.84 24.08 -9.52
C SER A 534 -3.75 24.70 -10.40
#